data_47778bdcf7c317c5c46cb75be3b5ff9f
#
_entry.id   47778bdcf7c317c5c46cb75be3b5ff9f
#
_cell.length_a   1.000
_cell.length_b   1.000
_cell.length_c   1.000
_cell.angle_alpha   90.00
_cell.angle_beta   90.00
_cell.angle_gamma   90.00
#
_symmetry.space_group_name_H-M   'P 1'
#
loop_
_entity.id
_entity.type
_entity.pdbx_description
1 polymer ?
#
loop_
_entity_poly.entity_id
_entity_poly.type
_entity_poly.pdbx_seq_one_letter_code
_entity_poly.pdbx_strand_id
1 'polypeptide(L)'
;MGNGRNKRFVSIGKKIVWAITFFMFLFIILFSLYIYYSMQKNAMERYEQNVMIDTEIAGNNIDYYVESMIRATKSVYINHPLMEFLKNHHSKKELADNEGRIMDYFNSVYYTSTVASQIYLAMPEENLSLLYEPRYLKISDAPICGSVEIPEMENHMDVYIEPTHVKTSYGHNLPAMEQYPADELVFTIWLPISNLPADSKPIAYLAIDFPISFITSNCGSVYSQKELLYVIDEEQTVIAANDPAAVMKSFQNFYPGYKHSDEKEILVKYKEQLIAETKIDSRYFNWSVVKVTHLKDVYALTAEQLASIL
;
A
#
# COMPACT_ATOMS: atom_id res chain seq x y z
N MET A 1 -86.31 6.32 30.79
CA MET A 1 -85.59 6.52 29.50
C MET A 1 -84.41 5.56 29.47
N GLY A 2 -84.57 4.39 28.83
CA GLY A 2 -83.58 3.34 28.76
C GLY A 2 -82.71 3.55 27.54
N ASN A 3 -81.42 3.74 27.75
CA ASN A 3 -80.43 3.86 26.68
C ASN A 3 -79.96 2.45 26.25
N GLY A 4 -80.66 1.89 25.26
CA GLY A 4 -80.38 0.58 24.72
C GLY A 4 -79.07 0.62 23.91
N ARG A 5 -77.98 0.15 24.49
CA ARG A 5 -76.74 -0.11 23.76
C ARG A 5 -76.98 -1.20 22.68
N ASN A 6 -77.17 -0.80 21.42
CA ASN A 6 -77.15 -1.69 20.26
C ASN A 6 -75.80 -2.39 20.16
N LYS A 7 -75.68 -3.60 20.75
CA LYS A 7 -74.57 -4.52 20.48
C LYS A 7 -74.72 -4.99 19.03
N ARG A 8 -73.97 -4.40 18.10
CA ARG A 8 -73.87 -4.90 16.71
C ARG A 8 -73.31 -6.31 16.77
N PHE A 9 -74.18 -7.31 16.58
CA PHE A 9 -73.75 -8.71 16.40
C PHE A 9 -72.97 -8.80 15.07
N VAL A 10 -71.65 -8.90 15.17
CA VAL A 10 -70.79 -9.19 14.02
C VAL A 10 -71.02 -10.64 13.66
N SER A 11 -71.53 -10.93 12.46
CA SER A 11 -71.73 -12.28 11.94
C SER A 11 -70.47 -13.14 12.09
N ILE A 12 -70.62 -14.40 12.52
CA ILE A 12 -69.57 -15.39 12.70
C ILE A 12 -68.66 -15.45 11.44
N GLY A 13 -69.25 -15.41 10.25
CA GLY A 13 -68.54 -15.39 8.98
C GLY A 13 -67.58 -14.19 8.85
N LYS A 14 -68.01 -12.99 9.29
CA LYS A 14 -67.09 -11.80 9.30
C LYS A 14 -65.93 -11.95 10.27
N LYS A 15 -66.16 -12.59 11.43
CA LYS A 15 -65.07 -12.85 12.40
C LYS A 15 -64.05 -13.86 11.85
N ILE A 16 -64.50 -14.87 11.14
CA ILE A 16 -63.61 -15.85 10.50
C ILE A 16 -62.79 -15.18 9.39
N VAL A 17 -63.41 -14.38 8.51
CA VAL A 17 -62.73 -13.64 7.46
C VAL A 17 -61.66 -12.71 8.05
N TRP A 18 -62.02 -11.93 9.11
CA TRP A 18 -61.06 -11.07 9.79
C TRP A 18 -59.89 -11.82 10.41
N ALA A 19 -60.13 -12.99 11.01
CA ALA A 19 -59.09 -13.83 11.59
C ALA A 19 -58.15 -14.34 10.51
N ILE A 20 -58.68 -14.88 9.41
CA ILE A 20 -57.85 -15.36 8.27
C ILE A 20 -57.04 -14.25 7.69
N THR A 21 -57.62 -13.06 7.40
CA THR A 21 -56.89 -11.90 6.89
C THR A 21 -55.82 -11.45 7.83
N PHE A 22 -56.03 -11.43 9.14
CA PHE A 22 -55.04 -11.09 10.14
C PHE A 22 -53.86 -12.07 10.14
N PHE A 23 -54.15 -13.38 10.11
CA PHE A 23 -53.09 -14.40 10.04
C PHE A 23 -52.30 -14.34 8.75
N MET A 24 -52.96 -14.14 7.61
CA MET A 24 -52.24 -13.93 6.34
C MET A 24 -51.35 -12.70 6.40
N PHE A 25 -51.81 -11.59 6.92
CA PHE A 25 -51.04 -10.38 7.05
C PHE A 25 -49.84 -10.59 8.00
N LEU A 26 -50.05 -11.24 9.14
CA LEU A 26 -49.00 -11.59 10.08
C LEU A 26 -47.95 -12.49 9.41
N PHE A 27 -48.39 -13.51 8.65
CA PHE A 27 -47.49 -14.39 7.90
C PHE A 27 -46.67 -13.64 6.87
N ILE A 28 -47.26 -12.72 6.12
CA ILE A 28 -46.55 -11.86 5.14
C ILE A 28 -45.47 -11.03 5.84
N ILE A 29 -45.80 -10.41 6.97
CA ILE A 29 -44.82 -9.61 7.74
C ILE A 29 -43.67 -10.50 8.22
N LEU A 30 -43.95 -11.65 8.85
CA LEU A 30 -42.90 -12.54 9.35
C LEU A 30 -42.04 -13.11 8.21
N PHE A 31 -42.64 -13.44 7.08
CA PHE A 31 -41.93 -13.93 5.92
C PHE A 31 -41.04 -12.82 5.29
N SER A 32 -41.56 -11.60 5.20
CA SER A 32 -40.76 -10.45 4.74
C SER A 32 -39.57 -10.15 5.65
N LEU A 33 -39.76 -10.21 6.96
CA LEU A 33 -38.67 -10.05 7.93
C LEU A 33 -37.62 -11.17 7.81
N TYR A 34 -38.07 -12.42 7.61
CA TYR A 34 -37.16 -13.55 7.38
C TYR A 34 -36.34 -13.36 6.10
N ILE A 35 -36.99 -13.00 5.00
CA ILE A 35 -36.29 -12.74 3.73
C ILE A 35 -35.29 -11.61 3.92
N TYR A 36 -35.70 -10.49 4.52
CA TYR A 36 -34.82 -9.35 4.75
C TYR A 36 -33.58 -9.74 5.58
N TYR A 37 -33.76 -10.48 6.67
CA TYR A 37 -32.65 -10.96 7.51
C TYR A 37 -31.73 -11.91 6.74
N SER A 38 -32.31 -12.88 5.99
CA SER A 38 -31.53 -13.82 5.16
C SER A 38 -30.73 -13.11 4.08
N MET A 39 -31.32 -12.11 3.41
CA MET A 39 -30.63 -11.31 2.39
C MET A 39 -29.50 -10.49 2.99
N GLN A 40 -29.71 -9.84 4.14
CA GLN A 40 -28.63 -9.10 4.82
C GLN A 40 -27.47 -10.01 5.20
N LYS A 41 -27.76 -11.20 5.75
CA LYS A 41 -26.73 -12.16 6.10
C LYS A 41 -25.90 -12.58 4.87
N ASN A 42 -26.59 -12.99 3.79
CA ASN A 42 -25.92 -13.40 2.56
C ASN A 42 -25.11 -12.25 1.91
N ALA A 43 -25.61 -11.02 1.98
CA ALA A 43 -24.91 -9.86 1.47
C ALA A 43 -23.64 -9.55 2.29
N MET A 44 -23.72 -9.70 3.62
CA MET A 44 -22.55 -9.54 4.50
C MET A 44 -21.50 -10.60 4.24
N GLU A 45 -21.89 -11.87 4.11
CA GLU A 45 -20.95 -12.97 3.77
C GLU A 45 -20.25 -12.74 2.43
N ARG A 46 -20.98 -12.26 1.42
CA ARG A 46 -20.41 -11.89 0.11
C ARG A 46 -19.46 -10.71 0.25
N TYR A 47 -19.80 -9.72 1.05
CA TYR A 47 -18.93 -8.57 1.28
C TYR A 47 -17.63 -9.00 1.98
N GLU A 48 -17.72 -9.85 3.01
CA GLU A 48 -16.56 -10.41 3.71
C GLU A 48 -15.63 -11.18 2.74
N GLN A 49 -16.20 -11.98 1.84
CA GLN A 49 -15.42 -12.66 0.80
C GLN A 49 -14.77 -11.68 -0.19
N ASN A 50 -15.53 -10.72 -0.67
CA ASN A 50 -15.02 -9.75 -1.65
C ASN A 50 -13.89 -8.89 -1.06
N VAL A 51 -14.02 -8.46 0.20
CA VAL A 51 -12.98 -7.63 0.82
C VAL A 51 -11.67 -8.40 1.00
N MET A 52 -11.72 -9.71 1.25
CA MET A 52 -10.54 -10.57 1.30
C MET A 52 -9.88 -10.69 -0.09
N ILE A 53 -10.67 -10.96 -1.12
CA ILE A 53 -10.19 -11.01 -2.51
C ILE A 53 -9.56 -9.67 -2.90
N ASP A 54 -10.18 -8.58 -2.54
CA ASP A 54 -9.70 -7.22 -2.82
C ASP A 54 -8.33 -6.96 -2.16
N THR A 55 -8.15 -7.35 -0.89
CA THR A 55 -6.87 -7.20 -0.19
C THR A 55 -5.79 -8.11 -0.78
N GLU A 56 -6.13 -9.30 -1.22
CA GLU A 56 -5.20 -10.20 -1.91
C GLU A 56 -4.77 -9.62 -3.27
N ILE A 57 -5.71 -9.11 -4.06
CA ILE A 57 -5.39 -8.44 -5.34
C ILE A 57 -4.49 -7.24 -5.11
N ALA A 58 -4.78 -6.42 -4.10
CA ALA A 58 -3.96 -5.27 -3.75
C ALA A 58 -2.54 -5.70 -3.35
N GLY A 59 -2.40 -6.75 -2.55
CA GLY A 59 -1.12 -7.33 -2.15
C GLY A 59 -0.31 -7.84 -3.35
N ASN A 60 -0.93 -8.58 -4.24
CA ASN A 60 -0.29 -9.09 -5.46
C ASN A 60 0.15 -7.95 -6.39
N ASN A 61 -0.64 -6.87 -6.49
CA ASN A 61 -0.26 -5.70 -7.25
C ASN A 61 0.97 -5.00 -6.64
N ILE A 62 1.00 -4.82 -5.32
CA ILE A 62 2.15 -4.22 -4.63
C ILE A 62 3.41 -5.06 -4.87
N ASP A 63 3.35 -6.37 -4.69
CA ASP A 63 4.49 -7.26 -4.93
C ASP A 63 5.00 -7.14 -6.38
N TYR A 64 4.09 -7.20 -7.35
CA TYR A 64 4.44 -7.04 -8.77
C TYR A 64 5.15 -5.71 -9.05
N TYR A 65 4.66 -4.60 -8.48
CA TYR A 65 5.26 -3.28 -8.69
C TYR A 65 6.61 -3.16 -8.01
N VAL A 66 6.73 -3.57 -6.75
CA VAL A 66 8.01 -3.53 -6.03
C VAL A 66 9.04 -4.45 -6.70
N GLU A 67 8.64 -5.64 -7.13
CA GLU A 67 9.53 -6.53 -7.90
C GLU A 67 9.96 -5.90 -9.24
N SER A 68 9.07 -5.17 -9.90
CA SER A 68 9.39 -4.41 -11.13
C SER A 68 10.44 -3.32 -10.86
N MET A 69 10.32 -2.59 -9.75
CA MET A 69 11.29 -1.58 -9.31
C MET A 69 12.64 -2.20 -8.97
N ILE A 70 12.65 -3.34 -8.28
CA ILE A 70 13.86 -4.11 -8.00
C ILE A 70 14.55 -4.57 -9.28
N ARG A 71 13.79 -5.06 -10.26
CA ARG A 71 14.34 -5.43 -11.58
C ARG A 71 14.94 -4.23 -12.31
N ALA A 72 14.27 -3.08 -12.26
CA ALA A 72 14.80 -1.83 -12.83
C ALA A 72 16.11 -1.42 -12.12
N THR A 73 16.18 -1.51 -10.80
CA THR A 73 17.39 -1.23 -10.01
C THR A 73 18.52 -2.20 -10.40
N LYS A 74 18.23 -3.50 -10.50
CA LYS A 74 19.22 -4.53 -10.90
C LYS A 74 19.67 -4.43 -12.36
N SER A 75 19.01 -3.62 -13.18
CA SER A 75 19.42 -3.40 -14.57
C SER A 75 20.82 -2.78 -14.73
N VAL A 76 21.38 -2.21 -13.64
CA VAL A 76 22.78 -1.75 -13.60
C VAL A 76 23.76 -2.83 -14.06
N TYR A 77 23.54 -4.09 -13.69
CA TYR A 77 24.43 -5.21 -14.04
C TYR A 77 24.47 -5.55 -15.53
N ILE A 78 23.43 -5.20 -16.28
CA ILE A 78 23.40 -5.37 -17.75
C ILE A 78 23.88 -4.12 -18.51
N ASN A 79 24.10 -3.02 -17.81
CA ASN A 79 24.70 -1.83 -18.42
C ASN A 79 26.23 -1.95 -18.41
N HIS A 80 26.79 -2.64 -19.40
CA HIS A 80 28.23 -2.89 -19.50
C HIS A 80 29.09 -1.61 -19.43
N PRO A 81 28.75 -0.50 -20.10
CA PRO A 81 29.53 0.74 -20.02
C PRO A 81 29.58 1.31 -18.60
N LEU A 82 28.46 1.28 -17.87
CA LEU A 82 28.42 1.75 -16.49
C LEU A 82 29.19 0.80 -15.56
N MET A 83 29.01 -0.52 -15.71
CA MET A 83 29.73 -1.51 -14.91
C MET A 83 31.24 -1.45 -15.15
N GLU A 84 31.67 -1.25 -16.38
CA GLU A 84 33.10 -1.09 -16.71
C GLU A 84 33.65 0.20 -16.10
N PHE A 85 32.88 1.27 -16.16
CA PHE A 85 33.20 2.52 -15.48
C PHE A 85 33.37 2.31 -13.97
N LEU A 86 32.36 1.73 -13.28
CA LEU A 86 32.39 1.54 -11.83
C LEU A 86 33.51 0.62 -11.31
N LYS A 87 34.11 -0.22 -12.17
CA LYS A 87 35.24 -1.10 -11.82
C LYS A 87 36.57 -0.37 -11.68
N ASN A 88 36.69 0.81 -12.21
CA ASN A 88 37.91 1.58 -12.19
C ASN A 88 37.82 2.67 -11.11
N HIS A 89 38.96 3.02 -10.53
CA HIS A 89 39.01 4.17 -9.61
C HIS A 89 38.89 5.48 -10.39
N HIS A 90 38.02 6.36 -9.92
CA HIS A 90 37.75 7.62 -10.60
C HIS A 90 38.06 8.82 -9.73
N SER A 91 38.69 9.79 -10.36
CA SER A 91 38.75 11.14 -9.84
C SER A 91 37.44 11.90 -10.18
N LYS A 92 37.14 12.95 -9.45
CA LYS A 92 36.03 13.86 -9.75
C LYS A 92 36.04 14.33 -11.22
N LYS A 93 37.24 14.57 -11.79
CA LYS A 93 37.36 15.00 -13.18
C LYS A 93 36.90 13.95 -14.16
N GLU A 94 37.26 12.69 -13.93
CA GLU A 94 36.84 11.57 -14.79
C GLU A 94 35.34 11.30 -14.68
N LEU A 95 34.74 11.50 -13.52
CA LEU A 95 33.29 11.48 -13.35
C LEU A 95 32.62 12.56 -14.22
N ALA A 96 33.10 13.78 -14.16
CA ALA A 96 32.58 14.88 -14.99
C ALA A 96 32.73 14.58 -16.50
N ASP A 97 33.87 14.00 -16.92
CA ASP A 97 34.12 13.63 -18.31
C ASP A 97 33.19 12.47 -18.78
N ASN A 98 32.65 11.63 -17.87
CA ASN A 98 31.74 10.53 -18.15
C ASN A 98 30.28 10.83 -17.75
N GLU A 99 29.98 12.06 -17.35
CA GLU A 99 28.64 12.49 -16.89
C GLU A 99 27.54 12.05 -17.85
N GLY A 100 27.72 12.22 -19.15
CA GLY A 100 26.73 11.86 -20.16
C GLY A 100 26.34 10.37 -20.12
N ARG A 101 27.31 9.47 -19.93
CA ARG A 101 27.04 8.00 -19.85
C ARG A 101 26.29 7.63 -18.61
N ILE A 102 26.63 8.24 -17.48
CA ILE A 102 25.95 8.02 -16.18
C ILE A 102 24.53 8.54 -16.27
N MET A 103 24.36 9.72 -16.88
CA MET A 103 23.05 10.31 -17.15
C MET A 103 22.17 9.42 -18.00
N ASP A 104 22.71 8.86 -19.09
CA ASP A 104 21.96 7.96 -19.97
C ASP A 104 21.45 6.74 -19.21
N TYR A 105 22.27 6.20 -18.29
CA TYR A 105 21.82 5.09 -17.43
C TYR A 105 20.73 5.54 -16.48
N PHE A 106 20.89 6.64 -15.74
CA PHE A 106 19.89 7.11 -14.79
C PHE A 106 18.59 7.50 -15.50
N ASN A 107 18.65 8.12 -16.66
CA ASN A 107 17.51 8.37 -17.53
C ASN A 107 16.81 7.06 -17.90
N SER A 108 17.58 6.04 -18.30
CA SER A 108 17.02 4.73 -18.65
C SER A 108 16.27 4.10 -17.46
N VAL A 109 16.85 4.10 -16.26
CA VAL A 109 16.20 3.60 -15.05
C VAL A 109 14.95 4.43 -14.72
N TYR A 110 15.06 5.74 -14.74
CA TYR A 110 13.97 6.65 -14.46
C TYR A 110 12.78 6.44 -15.41
N TYR A 111 13.03 6.41 -16.72
CA TYR A 111 11.97 6.22 -17.72
C TYR A 111 11.43 4.77 -17.76
N THR A 112 12.21 3.78 -17.36
CA THR A 112 11.76 2.39 -17.29
C THR A 112 10.91 2.14 -16.06
N SER A 113 11.29 2.71 -14.91
CA SER A 113 10.54 2.58 -13.67
C SER A 113 9.30 3.47 -13.61
N THR A 114 9.24 4.54 -14.43
CA THR A 114 8.20 5.59 -14.54
C THR A 114 7.81 6.27 -13.22
N VAL A 115 8.41 5.90 -12.10
CA VAL A 115 7.98 6.25 -10.74
C VAL A 115 9.11 6.69 -9.83
N ALA A 116 10.38 6.49 -10.22
CA ALA A 116 11.51 6.89 -9.38
C ALA A 116 11.46 8.40 -9.09
N SER A 117 11.62 8.77 -7.81
CA SER A 117 11.67 10.16 -7.38
C SER A 117 13.07 10.71 -7.51
N GLN A 118 14.06 9.93 -7.11
CA GLN A 118 15.49 10.25 -7.28
C GLN A 118 16.34 8.99 -7.29
N ILE A 119 17.57 9.10 -7.79
CA ILE A 119 18.55 8.04 -7.84
C ILE A 119 19.84 8.53 -7.22
N TYR A 120 20.38 7.78 -6.28
CA TYR A 120 21.62 8.07 -5.60
C TYR A 120 22.62 6.94 -5.86
N LEU A 121 23.84 7.30 -6.24
CA LEU A 121 24.95 6.37 -6.43
C LEU A 121 26.11 6.78 -5.54
N ALA A 122 26.49 5.90 -4.64
CA ALA A 122 27.62 6.09 -3.74
C ALA A 122 28.79 5.22 -4.13
N MET A 123 29.98 5.79 -4.18
CA MET A 123 31.28 5.14 -4.41
C MET A 123 32.18 5.39 -3.19
N PRO A 124 32.09 4.55 -2.13
CA PRO A 124 32.76 4.81 -0.85
C PRO A 124 34.29 4.85 -0.93
N GLU A 125 34.90 4.03 -1.78
CA GLU A 125 36.36 3.96 -1.91
C GLU A 125 36.95 5.24 -2.51
N GLU A 126 36.23 5.89 -3.41
CA GLU A 126 36.57 7.15 -4.05
C GLU A 126 36.12 8.35 -3.24
N ASN A 127 35.30 8.15 -2.21
CA ASN A 127 34.63 9.18 -1.44
C ASN A 127 33.81 10.14 -2.34
N LEU A 128 33.11 9.56 -3.32
CA LEU A 128 32.29 10.26 -4.31
C LEU A 128 30.86 9.78 -4.26
N SER A 129 29.94 10.68 -4.58
CA SER A 129 28.53 10.34 -4.76
C SER A 129 27.88 11.16 -5.86
N LEU A 130 26.83 10.59 -6.44
CA LEU A 130 26.04 11.20 -7.50
C LEU A 130 24.58 11.18 -7.06
N LEU A 131 23.91 12.31 -7.19
CA LEU A 131 22.47 12.42 -6.99
C LEU A 131 21.82 12.85 -8.28
N TYR A 132 20.90 12.01 -8.78
CA TYR A 132 20.09 12.29 -9.95
C TYR A 132 18.65 12.50 -9.58
N GLU A 133 18.12 13.58 -10.08
CA GLU A 133 16.70 13.87 -10.14
C GLU A 133 16.29 14.21 -11.56
N PRO A 134 15.04 13.93 -11.99
CA PRO A 134 14.65 14.07 -13.39
C PRO A 134 14.89 15.43 -14.02
N ARG A 135 15.09 16.43 -13.21
CA ARG A 135 15.35 17.82 -13.66
C ARG A 135 16.78 18.28 -13.43
N TYR A 136 17.56 17.52 -12.64
CA TYR A 136 18.89 17.95 -12.18
C TYR A 136 19.80 16.76 -11.93
N LEU A 137 20.95 16.72 -12.58
CA LEU A 137 22.07 15.90 -12.16
C LEU A 137 23.02 16.75 -11.34
N LYS A 138 23.36 16.27 -10.15
CA LYS A 138 24.48 16.82 -9.39
C LYS A 138 25.53 15.75 -9.14
N ILE A 139 26.72 16.03 -9.64
CA ILE A 139 27.95 15.39 -9.21
C ILE A 139 28.44 16.20 -8.02
N SER A 140 28.44 15.63 -6.84
CA SER A 140 28.87 16.32 -5.64
C SER A 140 30.11 15.68 -5.06
N ASP A 141 30.97 16.53 -4.50
CA ASP A 141 32.09 16.15 -3.62
C ASP A 141 31.63 15.96 -2.18
N ALA A 142 30.32 15.95 -1.93
CA ALA A 142 29.86 15.70 -0.59
C ALA A 142 30.41 14.35 -0.16
N PRO A 143 31.30 14.31 0.86
CA PRO A 143 31.83 13.07 1.34
C PRO A 143 30.63 12.21 1.77
N ILE A 144 30.58 10.99 1.28
CA ILE A 144 29.61 9.97 1.72
C ILE A 144 29.76 9.76 3.22
N CYS A 145 30.97 9.98 3.72
CA CYS A 145 31.34 9.81 5.11
C CYS A 145 30.73 10.90 6.00
N GLY A 146 29.62 10.59 6.63
CA GLY A 146 29.09 11.32 7.79
C GLY A 146 27.64 11.78 7.70
N SER A 147 26.98 11.71 6.54
CA SER A 147 25.59 12.13 6.41
C SER A 147 24.63 11.08 5.86
N VAL A 148 25.14 10.02 5.27
CA VAL A 148 24.32 8.92 4.71
C VAL A 148 24.80 7.61 5.32
N GLU A 149 23.99 6.99 6.17
CA GLU A 149 24.21 5.63 6.63
C GLU A 149 23.80 4.68 5.52
N ILE A 150 24.77 3.98 4.93
CA ILE A 150 24.47 2.90 3.99
C ILE A 150 24.02 1.71 4.84
N PRO A 151 22.83 1.14 4.59
CA PRO A 151 22.34 0.01 5.36
C PRO A 151 23.30 -1.18 5.33
N GLU A 152 23.45 -1.88 6.46
CA GLU A 152 24.16 -3.17 6.49
C GLU A 152 23.32 -4.21 5.74
N MET A 153 23.88 -4.78 4.69
CA MET A 153 23.24 -5.82 3.90
C MET A 153 23.96 -7.15 4.11
N GLU A 154 23.22 -8.15 4.56
CA GLU A 154 23.76 -9.48 4.89
C GLU A 154 24.37 -10.18 3.66
N ASN A 155 23.84 -9.85 2.47
CA ASN A 155 24.30 -10.46 1.22
C ASN A 155 24.57 -9.37 0.19
N HIS A 156 25.80 -9.32 -0.33
CA HIS A 156 26.25 -8.31 -1.30
C HIS A 156 25.53 -8.35 -2.66
N MET A 157 24.70 -9.35 -2.92
CA MET A 157 23.92 -9.48 -4.15
C MET A 157 22.43 -9.17 -3.96
N ASP A 158 21.98 -9.04 -2.72
CA ASP A 158 20.58 -8.80 -2.42
C ASP A 158 20.26 -7.29 -2.36
N VAL A 159 19.01 -6.97 -2.63
CA VAL A 159 18.48 -5.63 -2.40
C VAL A 159 18.03 -5.49 -0.95
N TYR A 160 18.15 -4.29 -0.43
CA TYR A 160 17.55 -3.90 0.84
C TYR A 160 16.46 -2.86 0.56
N ILE A 161 15.29 -3.06 1.14
CA ILE A 161 14.19 -2.10 1.06
C ILE A 161 14.16 -1.33 2.38
N GLU A 162 14.58 -0.06 2.31
CA GLU A 162 14.51 0.83 3.45
C GLU A 162 13.03 1.24 3.66
N PRO A 163 12.53 1.16 4.90
CA PRO A 163 11.16 1.55 5.23
C PRO A 163 10.86 3.00 4.85
N THR A 164 9.58 3.33 4.79
CA THR A 164 9.10 4.67 4.46
C THR A 164 9.70 5.73 5.34
N HIS A 165 10.26 6.75 4.71
CA HIS A 165 10.89 7.90 5.35
C HIS A 165 10.64 9.17 4.51
N VAL A 166 10.99 10.31 5.08
CA VAL A 166 10.97 11.57 4.36
C VAL A 166 12.15 11.59 3.38
N LYS A 167 11.88 11.95 2.13
CA LYS A 167 12.91 12.07 1.09
C LYS A 167 14.06 12.95 1.54
N THR A 168 15.27 12.49 1.34
CA THR A 168 16.49 13.20 1.73
C THR A 168 17.32 13.61 0.52
N SER A 169 18.18 14.61 0.67
CA SER A 169 19.13 15.00 -0.37
C SER A 169 20.42 14.21 -0.36
N TYR A 170 20.53 13.17 0.45
CA TYR A 170 21.75 12.38 0.63
C TYR A 170 23.02 13.21 0.86
N GLY A 171 22.87 14.30 1.64
CA GLY A 171 23.97 15.24 1.92
C GLY A 171 24.34 16.20 0.77
N HIS A 172 23.64 16.15 -0.34
CA HIS A 172 23.85 17.08 -1.46
C HIS A 172 23.18 18.43 -1.18
N ASN A 173 23.90 19.53 -1.48
CA ASN A 173 23.32 20.86 -1.41
C ASN A 173 22.46 21.12 -2.64
N LEU A 174 21.14 21.03 -2.48
CA LEU A 174 20.18 21.38 -3.51
C LEU A 174 19.91 22.90 -3.48
N PRO A 175 19.73 23.57 -4.64
CA PRO A 175 19.31 24.96 -4.66
C PRO A 175 17.98 25.14 -3.92
N ALA A 176 17.84 26.24 -3.18
CA ALA A 176 16.66 26.52 -2.37
C ALA A 176 15.33 26.57 -3.16
N MET A 177 15.39 26.82 -4.49
CA MET A 177 14.21 26.80 -5.37
C MET A 177 13.72 25.40 -5.75
N GLU A 178 14.51 24.37 -5.45
CA GLU A 178 14.30 22.99 -5.86
C GLU A 178 14.06 22.08 -4.65
N GLN A 179 13.89 22.70 -3.47
CA GLN A 179 13.45 21.94 -2.30
C GLN A 179 12.09 21.34 -2.62
N TYR A 180 12.05 20.00 -2.59
CA TYR A 180 10.82 19.23 -2.67
C TYR A 180 9.75 19.78 -1.74
N PRO A 181 8.47 19.50 -2.00
CA PRO A 181 7.51 19.61 -0.92
C PRO A 181 8.17 18.94 0.29
N ALA A 182 8.35 19.70 1.36
CA ALA A 182 9.18 19.34 2.52
C ALA A 182 8.81 18.01 3.18
N ASP A 183 7.83 17.28 2.63
CA ASP A 183 7.18 16.12 3.18
C ASP A 183 6.94 14.99 2.15
N GLU A 184 7.70 14.92 1.03
CA GLU A 184 7.58 13.78 0.13
C GLU A 184 8.05 12.51 0.84
N LEU A 185 7.10 11.57 1.04
CA LEU A 185 7.39 10.29 1.65
C LEU A 185 7.78 9.28 0.57
N VAL A 186 8.89 8.59 0.79
CA VAL A 186 9.45 7.60 -0.12
C VAL A 186 9.82 6.33 0.64
N PHE A 187 9.94 5.23 -0.06
CA PHE A 187 10.73 4.07 0.37
C PHE A 187 11.90 3.92 -0.59
N THR A 188 13.02 3.40 -0.11
CA THR A 188 14.24 3.31 -0.91
C THR A 188 14.63 1.87 -1.15
N ILE A 189 14.99 1.56 -2.40
CA ILE A 189 15.60 0.28 -2.77
C ILE A 189 17.10 0.48 -2.89
N TRP A 190 17.85 -0.14 -1.99
CA TRP A 190 19.30 -0.19 -2.01
C TRP A 190 19.81 -1.42 -2.72
N LEU A 191 20.81 -1.26 -3.59
CA LEU A 191 21.51 -2.34 -4.28
C LEU A 191 23.01 -2.16 -4.11
N PRO A 192 23.71 -3.10 -3.45
CA PRO A 192 25.16 -3.14 -3.46
C PRO A 192 25.64 -3.61 -4.83
N ILE A 193 26.48 -2.82 -5.50
CA ILE A 193 27.07 -3.16 -6.79
C ILE A 193 28.43 -3.79 -6.55
N SER A 194 28.59 -5.07 -6.90
CA SER A 194 29.84 -5.81 -6.72
C SER A 194 30.41 -6.25 -8.05
N ASN A 195 31.72 -6.43 -8.05
CA ASN A 195 32.42 -7.09 -9.16
C ASN A 195 32.25 -8.61 -8.99
N LEU A 196 31.81 -9.32 -10.02
CA LEU A 196 31.76 -10.78 -9.97
C LEU A 196 33.16 -11.38 -9.87
N PRO A 197 33.40 -12.41 -9.04
CA PRO A 197 32.42 -13.22 -8.30
C PRO A 197 31.84 -12.57 -7.04
N ALA A 198 30.71 -13.09 -6.58
CA ALA A 198 29.84 -12.52 -5.56
C ALA A 198 30.46 -12.25 -4.18
N ASP A 199 31.62 -12.78 -3.89
CA ASP A 199 32.31 -12.60 -2.60
C ASP A 199 33.17 -11.33 -2.53
N SER A 200 33.08 -10.47 -3.54
CA SER A 200 33.84 -9.22 -3.60
C SER A 200 33.10 -8.11 -2.84
N LYS A 201 33.87 -7.30 -2.11
CA LYS A 201 33.36 -6.07 -1.49
C LYS A 201 32.61 -5.23 -2.51
N PRO A 202 31.46 -4.61 -2.18
CA PRO A 202 30.76 -3.73 -3.09
C PRO A 202 31.64 -2.56 -3.54
N ILE A 203 31.65 -2.32 -4.84
CA ILE A 203 32.38 -1.20 -5.46
C ILE A 203 31.56 0.08 -5.43
N ALA A 204 30.24 -0.03 -5.38
CA ALA A 204 29.32 1.08 -5.29
C ALA A 204 28.01 0.63 -4.63
N TYR A 205 27.19 1.61 -4.24
CA TYR A 205 25.84 1.38 -3.75
C TYR A 205 24.88 2.26 -4.53
N LEU A 206 23.84 1.65 -5.07
CA LEU A 206 22.77 2.34 -5.78
C LEU A 206 21.54 2.39 -4.89
N ALA A 207 21.01 3.59 -4.65
CA ALA A 207 19.75 3.78 -3.97
C ALA A 207 18.76 4.46 -4.91
N ILE A 208 17.54 3.95 -4.97
CA ILE A 208 16.46 4.56 -5.76
C ILE A 208 15.28 4.79 -4.86
N ASP A 209 14.85 6.04 -4.75
CA ASP A 209 13.69 6.44 -3.98
C ASP A 209 12.41 6.36 -4.82
N PHE A 210 11.40 5.73 -4.26
CA PHE A 210 10.08 5.59 -4.86
C PHE A 210 9.01 6.25 -3.98
N PRO A 211 8.17 7.15 -4.52
CA PRO A 211 7.10 7.76 -3.75
C PRO A 211 6.09 6.73 -3.25
N ILE A 212 5.72 6.78 -1.98
CA ILE A 212 4.71 5.87 -1.42
C ILE A 212 3.32 6.07 -2.03
N SER A 213 3.03 7.28 -2.55
CA SER A 213 1.78 7.57 -3.25
C SER A 213 1.53 6.63 -4.44
N PHE A 214 2.60 6.06 -5.00
CA PHE A 214 2.48 5.08 -6.06
C PHE A 214 1.89 3.75 -5.57
N ILE A 215 2.28 3.29 -4.38
CA ILE A 215 1.71 2.09 -3.77
C ILE A 215 0.20 2.27 -3.62
N THR A 216 -0.24 3.38 -3.03
CA THR A 216 -1.66 3.63 -2.77
C THR A 216 -2.47 3.87 -4.04
N SER A 217 -1.93 4.55 -5.05
CA SER A 217 -2.64 4.83 -6.31
C SER A 217 -2.89 3.59 -7.15
N ASN A 218 -1.99 2.61 -7.10
CA ASN A 218 -2.12 1.36 -7.86
C ASN A 218 -2.93 0.28 -7.14
N CYS A 219 -3.14 0.45 -5.83
CA CYS A 219 -4.13 -0.33 -5.08
C CYS A 219 -5.57 0.22 -5.28
N GLY A 220 -5.71 1.41 -5.86
CA GLY A 220 -6.88 2.27 -5.72
C GLY A 220 -8.11 1.97 -6.58
N SER A 221 -8.10 1.01 -7.54
CA SER A 221 -9.32 0.66 -8.29
C SER A 221 -10.35 -0.15 -7.47
N VAL A 222 -9.97 -0.54 -6.26
CA VAL A 222 -10.69 -1.47 -5.39
C VAL A 222 -11.37 -0.74 -4.22
N TYR A 223 -11.23 0.59 -4.10
CA TYR A 223 -11.67 1.31 -2.91
C TYR A 223 -12.87 2.21 -3.17
N SER A 224 -13.89 2.07 -2.35
CA SER A 224 -14.85 3.14 -2.16
C SER A 224 -14.19 4.25 -1.33
N GLN A 225 -14.60 5.51 -1.51
CA GLN A 225 -14.09 6.66 -0.72
C GLN A 225 -14.30 6.52 0.81
N LYS A 226 -15.02 5.48 1.25
CA LYS A 226 -15.37 5.21 2.64
C LYS A 226 -14.49 4.13 3.28
N GLU A 227 -13.58 3.54 2.53
CA GLU A 227 -12.72 2.45 3.00
C GLU A 227 -11.31 2.97 3.26
N LEU A 228 -10.73 2.57 4.39
CA LEU A 228 -9.35 2.89 4.72
C LEU A 228 -8.45 1.73 4.33
N LEU A 229 -7.38 2.06 3.61
CA LEU A 229 -6.35 1.13 3.24
C LEU A 229 -5.06 1.47 3.97
N TYR A 230 -4.42 0.45 4.47
CA TYR A 230 -3.08 0.52 5.04
C TYR A 230 -2.21 -0.58 4.45
N VAL A 231 -0.94 -0.28 4.23
CA VAL A 231 0.13 -1.26 4.05
C VAL A 231 1.00 -1.17 5.29
N ILE A 232 1.18 -2.26 5.98
CA ILE A 232 1.94 -2.31 7.25
C ILE A 232 3.10 -3.30 7.14
N ASP A 233 4.17 -3.06 7.90
CA ASP A 233 5.29 -4.00 8.07
C ASP A 233 5.05 -4.98 9.23
N GLU A 234 6.04 -5.81 9.54
CA GLU A 234 5.99 -6.78 10.65
C GLU A 234 5.86 -6.13 12.02
N GLU A 235 6.43 -4.93 12.21
CA GLU A 235 6.32 -4.13 13.43
C GLU A 235 4.98 -3.38 13.51
N GLN A 236 4.09 -3.58 12.53
CA GLN A 236 2.82 -2.87 12.38
C GLN A 236 2.99 -1.35 12.16
N THR A 237 4.12 -0.93 11.61
CA THR A 237 4.29 0.44 11.16
C THR A 237 3.59 0.63 9.81
N VAL A 238 2.85 1.70 9.66
CA VAL A 238 2.16 2.02 8.41
C VAL A 238 3.17 2.55 7.38
N ILE A 239 3.43 1.74 6.35
CA ILE A 239 4.32 2.06 5.24
C ILE A 239 3.63 2.97 4.24
N ALA A 240 2.37 2.64 3.91
CA ALA A 240 1.55 3.42 3.00
C ALA A 240 0.09 3.38 3.42
N ALA A 241 -0.66 4.44 3.16
CA ALA A 241 -2.09 4.52 3.43
C ALA A 241 -2.78 5.51 2.49
N ASN A 242 -4.08 5.34 2.28
CA ASN A 242 -4.88 6.34 1.59
C ASN A 242 -5.13 7.61 2.44
N ASP A 243 -4.91 7.53 3.78
CA ASP A 243 -4.76 8.68 4.65
C ASP A 243 -3.26 8.93 4.90
N PRO A 244 -2.64 9.96 4.29
CA PRO A 244 -1.21 10.24 4.45
C PRO A 244 -0.82 10.52 5.92
N ALA A 245 -1.76 11.01 6.74
CA ALA A 245 -1.50 11.29 8.14
C ALA A 245 -1.25 10.04 9.01
N ALA A 246 -1.56 8.86 8.49
CA ALA A 246 -1.33 7.59 9.16
C ALA A 246 0.07 7.02 8.91
N VAL A 247 0.73 7.43 7.82
CA VAL A 247 2.03 6.88 7.41
C VAL A 247 3.11 7.14 8.45
N MET A 248 4.04 6.20 8.62
CA MET A 248 5.11 6.17 9.62
C MET A 248 4.61 6.08 11.08
N LYS A 249 3.32 5.81 11.29
CA LYS A 249 2.76 5.58 12.63
C LYS A 249 2.44 4.10 12.83
N SER A 250 2.45 3.67 14.09
CA SER A 250 1.99 2.32 14.41
C SER A 250 0.49 2.18 14.11
N PHE A 251 0.11 1.11 13.44
CA PHE A 251 -1.28 0.77 13.15
C PHE A 251 -2.11 0.62 14.44
N GLN A 252 -1.47 0.17 15.53
CA GLN A 252 -2.11 0.08 16.84
C GLN A 252 -2.55 1.42 17.43
N ASN A 253 -1.98 2.54 16.99
CA ASN A 253 -2.44 3.87 17.42
C ASN A 253 -3.87 4.15 16.95
N PHE A 254 -4.27 3.54 15.82
CA PHE A 254 -5.61 3.68 15.23
C PHE A 254 -6.55 2.56 15.70
N TYR A 255 -6.00 1.35 15.90
CA TYR A 255 -6.75 0.13 16.24
C TYR A 255 -6.15 -0.55 17.47
N PRO A 256 -6.23 0.08 18.67
CA PRO A 256 -5.62 -0.44 19.89
C PRO A 256 -6.26 -1.77 20.29
N GLY A 257 -5.41 -2.82 20.38
CA GLY A 257 -5.85 -4.17 20.72
C GLY A 257 -6.18 -5.05 19.50
N TYR A 258 -6.04 -4.55 18.28
CA TYR A 258 -5.94 -5.40 17.11
C TYR A 258 -4.67 -6.26 17.23
N LYS A 259 -4.83 -7.57 17.06
CA LYS A 259 -3.70 -8.49 17.10
C LYS A 259 -3.41 -8.96 15.69
N HIS A 260 -2.27 -8.56 15.19
CA HIS A 260 -1.68 -9.18 14.01
C HIS A 260 -1.45 -10.68 14.28
N SER A 261 -1.75 -11.51 13.34
CA SER A 261 -1.58 -12.97 13.41
C SER A 261 -0.60 -13.40 12.32
N ASP A 262 0.01 -14.58 12.53
CA ASP A 262 0.87 -15.19 11.50
C ASP A 262 0.09 -15.84 10.35
N GLU A 263 -1.24 -15.84 10.41
CA GLU A 263 -2.08 -16.33 9.33
C GLU A 263 -1.93 -15.46 8.06
N LYS A 264 -2.03 -16.11 6.90
CA LYS A 264 -1.93 -15.41 5.61
C LYS A 264 -3.05 -14.40 5.41
N GLU A 265 -4.23 -14.74 5.89
CA GLU A 265 -5.47 -13.98 5.73
C GLU A 265 -6.20 -13.87 7.06
N ILE A 266 -6.57 -12.67 7.42
CA ILE A 266 -7.29 -12.40 8.67
C ILE A 266 -8.52 -11.57 8.36
N LEU A 267 -9.66 -11.97 8.89
CA LEU A 267 -10.89 -11.21 8.83
C LEU A 267 -11.48 -11.09 10.23
N VAL A 268 -11.48 -9.89 10.79
CA VAL A 268 -11.91 -9.66 12.16
C VAL A 268 -12.93 -8.52 12.23
N LYS A 269 -13.98 -8.74 13.02
CA LYS A 269 -14.89 -7.66 13.44
C LYS A 269 -14.33 -7.01 14.69
N TYR A 270 -13.84 -5.78 14.52
CA TYR A 270 -13.28 -4.98 15.60
C TYR A 270 -14.20 -3.80 15.89
N LYS A 271 -14.91 -3.84 17.04
CA LYS A 271 -15.95 -2.84 17.39
C LYS A 271 -17.01 -2.73 16.27
N GLU A 272 -17.16 -1.55 15.69
CA GLU A 272 -18.10 -1.26 14.58
C GLU A 272 -17.40 -1.30 13.20
N GLN A 273 -16.25 -1.98 13.10
CA GLN A 273 -15.45 -2.05 11.89
C GLN A 273 -15.18 -3.50 11.50
N LEU A 274 -15.02 -3.71 10.21
CA LEU A 274 -14.50 -4.93 9.62
C LEU A 274 -13.06 -4.66 9.21
N ILE A 275 -12.13 -5.45 9.71
CA ILE A 275 -10.70 -5.39 9.36
C ILE A 275 -10.39 -6.66 8.60
N ALA A 276 -9.94 -6.49 7.36
CA ALA A 276 -9.40 -7.56 6.52
C ALA A 276 -7.92 -7.32 6.33
N GLU A 277 -7.10 -8.32 6.59
CA GLU A 277 -5.65 -8.27 6.41
C GLU A 277 -5.22 -9.45 5.55
N THR A 278 -4.32 -9.18 4.59
CA THR A 278 -3.67 -10.21 3.76
C THR A 278 -2.18 -9.94 3.73
N LYS A 279 -1.38 -10.95 4.11
CA LYS A 279 0.08 -10.91 3.96
C LYS A 279 0.48 -10.99 2.50
N ILE A 280 1.42 -10.15 2.10
CA ILE A 280 2.00 -10.16 0.76
C ILE A 280 3.05 -11.26 0.71
N ASP A 281 2.92 -12.18 -0.23
CA ASP A 281 3.89 -13.26 -0.44
C ASP A 281 5.06 -12.75 -1.30
N SER A 282 5.98 -12.01 -0.68
CA SER A 282 7.17 -11.47 -1.32
C SER A 282 8.45 -12.06 -0.73
N ARG A 283 9.47 -12.23 -1.57
CA ARG A 283 10.81 -12.65 -1.14
C ARG A 283 11.70 -11.49 -0.69
N TYR A 284 11.23 -10.26 -0.82
CA TYR A 284 12.03 -9.07 -0.58
C TYR A 284 11.58 -8.28 0.65
N PHE A 285 10.33 -8.48 1.08
CA PHE A 285 9.75 -7.75 2.20
C PHE A 285 8.61 -8.54 2.83
N ASN A 286 8.28 -8.19 4.07
CA ASN A 286 7.21 -8.81 4.85
C ASN A 286 6.15 -7.75 5.18
N TRP A 287 5.34 -7.41 4.19
CA TRP A 287 4.26 -6.43 4.35
C TRP A 287 2.90 -7.10 4.30
N SER A 288 1.92 -6.45 4.91
CA SER A 288 0.50 -6.82 4.85
C SER A 288 -0.34 -5.68 4.32
N VAL A 289 -1.35 -6.01 3.54
CA VAL A 289 -2.42 -5.09 3.16
C VAL A 289 -3.55 -5.20 4.16
N VAL A 290 -3.94 -4.09 4.76
CA VAL A 290 -5.05 -4.02 5.71
C VAL A 290 -6.12 -3.08 5.19
N LYS A 291 -7.33 -3.59 5.05
CA LYS A 291 -8.52 -2.83 4.66
C LYS A 291 -9.45 -2.71 5.84
N VAL A 292 -9.88 -1.49 6.15
CA VAL A 292 -10.80 -1.21 7.26
C VAL A 292 -12.05 -0.54 6.75
N THR A 293 -13.21 -1.13 7.06
CA THR A 293 -14.52 -0.64 6.65
C THR A 293 -15.45 -0.53 7.84
N HIS A 294 -16.22 0.55 7.94
CA HIS A 294 -17.25 0.66 8.97
C HIS A 294 -18.45 -0.25 8.65
N LEU A 295 -18.89 -1.06 9.60
CA LEU A 295 -20.01 -1.99 9.43
C LEU A 295 -21.31 -1.28 9.00
N LYS A 296 -21.54 -0.05 9.48
CA LYS A 296 -22.68 0.77 9.05
C LYS A 296 -22.68 1.05 7.55
N ASP A 297 -21.48 1.27 6.96
CA ASP A 297 -21.34 1.53 5.51
C ASP A 297 -21.57 0.25 4.71
N VAL A 298 -21.13 -0.90 5.23
CA VAL A 298 -21.44 -2.22 4.65
C VAL A 298 -22.95 -2.47 4.62
N TYR A 299 -23.63 -2.20 5.75
CA TYR A 299 -25.08 -2.37 5.82
C TYR A 299 -25.84 -1.37 4.91
N ALA A 300 -25.35 -0.13 4.77
CA ALA A 300 -25.94 0.84 3.87
C ALA A 300 -25.82 0.38 2.40
N LEU A 301 -24.63 -0.08 1.97
CA LEU A 301 -24.42 -0.61 0.62
C LEU A 301 -25.31 -1.83 0.33
N THR A 302 -25.46 -2.73 1.31
CA THR A 302 -26.35 -3.90 1.16
C THR A 302 -27.81 -3.50 1.06
N ALA A 303 -28.25 -2.47 1.82
CA ALA A 303 -29.61 -1.95 1.76
C ALA A 303 -29.92 -1.27 0.41
N GLU A 304 -28.98 -0.49 -0.15
CA GLU A 304 -29.12 0.12 -1.47
C GLU A 304 -29.21 -0.94 -2.59
N GLN A 305 -28.39 -1.99 -2.52
CA GLN A 305 -28.47 -3.11 -3.46
C GLN A 305 -29.82 -3.85 -3.38
N LEU A 306 -30.35 -4.05 -2.18
CA LEU A 306 -31.66 -4.65 -1.97
C LEU A 306 -32.79 -3.76 -2.52
N ALA A 307 -32.71 -2.44 -2.33
CA ALA A 307 -33.69 -1.50 -2.85
C ALA A 307 -33.68 -1.39 -4.38
N SER A 308 -32.55 -1.74 -5.03
CA SER A 308 -32.45 -1.77 -6.49
C SER A 308 -33.04 -3.03 -7.13
N ILE A 309 -33.29 -4.08 -6.34
CA ILE A 309 -33.82 -5.38 -6.80
C ILE A 309 -35.36 -5.46 -6.60
N LEU A 310 -35.88 -4.67 -5.69
CA LEU A 310 -37.32 -4.57 -5.38
C LEU A 310 -37.99 -3.50 -6.23
#